data_65d45e618b3226c67d9ade6bf2a46740
#
_entry.id   65d45e618b3226c67d9ade6bf2a46740
#
_cell.length_a   1.000
_cell.length_b   1.000
_cell.length_c   1.000
_cell.angle_alpha   90.00
_cell.angle_beta   90.00
_cell.angle_gamma   90.00
#
_symmetry.space_group_name_H-M   'P 1'
#
loop_
_entity.id
_entity.type
_entity.pdbx_description
1 polymer ?
#
loop_
_entity_poly.entity_id
_entity_poly.type
_entity_poly.pdbx_seq_one_letter_code
_entity_poly.pdbx_strand_id
1 'polypeptide(L)'
;PSASIHLGEIVEVLKEVLEIKGRTVSERLNHESLLNIFKIGTSAGGARPKILLSESKSDGSIVPGDINYSGDYEHYLVKLNVDDDLDYSREMIEYAYYLASTRCGIVMMDSKLIENRHFATKRFDRIAGEKRHILTASGLTGWDFKDPANSSYENLFDLALFLRIPHSEIEELFRRMVFNVVFANNDDHLKNHSFVYDRLSDSWGLSPAYDITYSLNPLMNFKRTSRALSINNKRTDIGLEDIRQIARKYTIRSYASVIEEVQSNIAYWRISASELGIPSRIIDSISRDFVFLQ
;
A
#
# COMPACT_ATOMS: atom_id res chain seq x y z
N PRO A 1 -9.92 32.61 -9.83
CA PRO A 1 -10.72 31.91 -8.86
C PRO A 1 -10.62 30.43 -9.17
N SER A 2 -9.81 29.71 -8.40
CA SER A 2 -9.74 28.25 -8.48
C SER A 2 -11.05 27.71 -7.94
N ALA A 3 -11.86 27.08 -8.77
CA ALA A 3 -13.01 26.34 -8.33
C ALA A 3 -12.50 25.25 -7.36
N SER A 4 -12.91 25.32 -6.10
CA SER A 4 -12.67 24.24 -5.13
C SER A 4 -13.48 23.05 -5.60
N ILE A 5 -12.81 21.99 -6.01
CA ILE A 5 -13.43 20.73 -6.40
C ILE A 5 -13.58 19.90 -5.12
N HIS A 6 -14.79 19.43 -4.86
CA HIS A 6 -15.06 18.53 -3.76
C HIS A 6 -14.81 17.08 -4.18
N LEU A 7 -14.23 16.28 -3.29
CA LEU A 7 -13.92 14.87 -3.57
C LEU A 7 -15.18 14.07 -3.94
N GLY A 8 -16.32 14.42 -3.34
CA GLY A 8 -17.61 13.83 -3.68
C GLY A 8 -18.01 14.02 -5.15
N GLU A 9 -17.74 15.17 -5.76
CA GLU A 9 -18.00 15.41 -7.18
C GLU A 9 -17.15 14.50 -8.07
N ILE A 10 -15.89 14.26 -7.70
CA ILE A 10 -14.99 13.33 -8.43
C ILE A 10 -15.53 11.90 -8.33
N VAL A 11 -16.00 11.49 -7.16
CA VAL A 11 -16.55 10.14 -6.93
C VAL A 11 -17.82 9.93 -7.75
N GLU A 12 -18.73 10.90 -7.78
CA GLU A 12 -19.97 10.80 -8.59
C GLU A 12 -19.65 10.70 -10.09
N VAL A 13 -18.74 11.54 -10.59
CA VAL A 13 -18.29 11.46 -11.99
C VAL A 13 -17.67 10.09 -12.30
N LEU A 14 -16.89 9.53 -11.38
CA LEU A 14 -16.30 8.20 -11.54
C LEU A 14 -17.37 7.10 -11.58
N LYS A 15 -18.37 7.15 -10.70
CA LYS A 15 -19.49 6.21 -10.71
C LYS A 15 -20.24 6.28 -12.04
N GLU A 16 -20.55 7.46 -12.52
CA GLU A 16 -21.20 7.66 -13.82
C GLU A 16 -20.36 7.07 -14.97
N VAL A 17 -19.04 7.27 -14.97
CA VAL A 17 -18.14 6.72 -16.00
C VAL A 17 -18.06 5.20 -15.93
N LEU A 18 -18.06 4.61 -14.74
CA LEU A 18 -18.05 3.15 -14.55
C LEU A 18 -19.38 2.52 -14.95
N GLU A 19 -20.50 3.19 -14.75
CA GLU A 19 -21.83 2.76 -15.16
C GLU A 19 -22.07 2.93 -16.68
N ILE A 20 -21.41 3.90 -17.32
CA ILE A 20 -21.61 4.29 -18.73
C ILE A 20 -20.88 3.36 -19.72
N LYS A 21 -20.62 2.12 -19.45
CA LYS A 21 -20.17 1.20 -20.53
C LYS A 21 -21.14 1.11 -21.72
N GLY A 22 -22.19 1.97 -21.78
CA GLY A 22 -23.22 1.96 -22.80
C GLY A 22 -23.72 3.31 -23.33
N ARG A 23 -23.21 4.48 -22.93
CA ARG A 23 -23.77 5.82 -23.30
C ARG A 23 -22.93 6.63 -24.31
N THR A 24 -23.55 7.69 -24.88
CA THR A 24 -23.13 8.48 -26.05
C THR A 24 -21.80 9.26 -25.93
N VAL A 25 -21.17 9.53 -27.08
CA VAL A 25 -19.79 10.08 -27.24
C VAL A 25 -19.61 11.50 -26.65
N SER A 26 -20.64 12.34 -26.58
CA SER A 26 -20.52 13.73 -26.08
C SER A 26 -20.46 13.85 -24.56
N GLU A 27 -21.13 12.97 -23.83
CA GLU A 27 -21.08 12.92 -22.37
C GLU A 27 -19.76 12.33 -21.89
N ARG A 28 -19.18 11.40 -22.66
CA ARG A 28 -17.85 10.85 -22.41
C ARG A 28 -16.75 11.91 -22.41
N LEU A 29 -16.79 12.88 -23.30
CA LEU A 29 -15.72 13.89 -23.47
C LEU A 29 -15.60 14.84 -22.27
N ASN A 30 -16.70 15.21 -21.62
CA ASN A 30 -16.66 16.08 -20.44
C ASN A 30 -16.16 15.31 -19.20
N HIS A 31 -16.51 14.04 -19.07
CA HIS A 31 -16.09 13.17 -17.97
C HIS A 31 -14.62 12.74 -18.14
N GLU A 32 -14.17 12.41 -19.35
CA GLU A 32 -12.76 12.11 -19.66
C GLU A 32 -11.85 13.31 -19.36
N SER A 33 -12.33 14.54 -19.52
CA SER A 33 -11.57 15.75 -19.20
C SER A 33 -11.28 15.87 -17.69
N LEU A 34 -12.29 15.62 -16.83
CA LEU A 34 -12.09 15.59 -15.37
C LEU A 34 -11.18 14.45 -14.94
N LEU A 35 -11.38 13.27 -15.49
CA LEU A 35 -10.51 12.11 -15.23
C LEU A 35 -9.07 12.38 -15.64
N ASN A 36 -8.85 13.06 -16.77
CA ASN A 36 -7.52 13.43 -17.25
C ASN A 36 -6.87 14.52 -16.37
N ILE A 37 -7.65 15.51 -15.88
CA ILE A 37 -7.14 16.58 -15.00
C ILE A 37 -6.58 15.99 -13.70
N PHE A 38 -7.26 15.00 -13.11
CA PHE A 38 -6.81 14.33 -11.89
C PHE A 38 -5.92 13.10 -12.13
N LYS A 39 -5.63 12.77 -13.40
CA LYS A 39 -4.88 11.55 -13.77
C LYS A 39 -5.42 10.32 -13.05
N ILE A 40 -6.72 10.16 -13.09
CA ILE A 40 -7.39 9.03 -12.48
C ILE A 40 -6.98 7.76 -13.22
N GLY A 41 -6.21 6.93 -12.54
CA GLY A 41 -5.76 5.64 -13.06
C GLY A 41 -6.62 4.51 -12.49
N THR A 42 -7.15 3.67 -13.38
CA THR A 42 -7.60 2.33 -13.01
C THR A 42 -6.55 1.37 -13.55
N SER A 43 -5.92 0.55 -12.70
CA SER A 43 -5.02 -0.47 -13.24
C SER A 43 -5.84 -1.59 -13.89
N ALA A 44 -5.33 -2.11 -15.01
CA ALA A 44 -5.91 -3.29 -15.65
C ALA A 44 -5.88 -4.47 -14.64
N GLY A 45 -7.06 -5.03 -14.32
CA GLY A 45 -7.18 -6.16 -13.40
C GLY A 45 -8.04 -5.92 -12.17
N GLY A 46 -8.93 -4.90 -12.17
CA GLY A 46 -9.88 -4.64 -11.09
C GLY A 46 -9.31 -3.83 -9.94
N ALA A 47 -8.21 -3.16 -10.15
CA ALA A 47 -7.66 -2.22 -9.19
C ALA A 47 -8.58 -1.00 -9.05
N ARG A 48 -8.68 -0.55 -7.82
CA ARG A 48 -9.52 0.57 -7.42
C ARG A 48 -9.07 1.88 -8.03
N PRO A 49 -10.01 2.81 -8.28
CA PRO A 49 -9.68 4.13 -8.78
C PRO A 49 -8.71 4.84 -7.82
N LYS A 50 -7.65 5.39 -8.40
CA LYS A 50 -6.64 6.17 -7.68
C LYS A 50 -6.54 7.55 -8.30
N ILE A 51 -6.46 8.58 -7.46
CA ILE A 51 -6.21 9.94 -7.90
C ILE A 51 -4.98 10.51 -7.22
N LEU A 52 -4.31 11.42 -7.90
CA LEU A 52 -3.28 12.26 -7.31
C LEU A 52 -3.89 13.62 -6.99
N LEU A 53 -3.78 14.05 -5.75
CA LEU A 53 -4.23 15.37 -5.34
C LEU A 53 -3.18 16.07 -4.47
N SER A 54 -3.27 17.40 -4.45
CA SER A 54 -2.49 18.24 -3.55
C SER A 54 -3.45 19.05 -2.69
N GLU A 55 -3.20 19.04 -1.38
CA GLU A 55 -3.97 19.77 -0.38
C GLU A 55 -3.16 20.98 0.11
N SER A 56 -3.75 22.14 0.06
CA SER A 56 -3.14 23.37 0.58
C SER A 56 -2.99 23.29 2.10
N LYS A 57 -1.80 23.60 2.60
CA LYS A 57 -1.50 23.67 4.04
C LYS A 57 -2.21 24.83 4.74
N SER A 58 -2.58 25.87 4.00
CA SER A 58 -3.16 27.09 4.57
C SER A 58 -4.66 27.00 4.79
N ASP A 59 -5.41 26.38 3.86
CA ASP A 59 -6.86 26.38 3.87
C ASP A 59 -7.50 25.02 3.57
N GLY A 60 -6.68 23.98 3.33
CA GLY A 60 -7.17 22.62 3.02
C GLY A 60 -7.80 22.47 1.64
N SER A 61 -7.71 23.49 0.77
CA SER A 61 -8.24 23.40 -0.59
C SER A 61 -7.49 22.33 -1.40
N ILE A 62 -8.23 21.63 -2.26
CA ILE A 62 -7.72 20.52 -3.05
C ILE A 62 -7.53 20.95 -4.50
N VAL A 63 -6.35 20.62 -5.05
CA VAL A 63 -6.02 20.83 -6.47
C VAL A 63 -5.46 19.53 -7.06
N PRO A 64 -5.46 19.37 -8.40
CA PRO A 64 -4.81 18.21 -9.05
C PRO A 64 -3.35 18.06 -8.63
N GLY A 65 -2.94 16.84 -8.27
CA GLY A 65 -1.66 16.56 -7.61
C GLY A 65 -0.42 16.62 -8.50
N ASP A 66 -0.57 16.84 -9.81
CA ASP A 66 0.54 16.95 -10.75
C ASP A 66 0.81 18.39 -11.26
N ILE A 67 -0.05 19.34 -10.90
CA ILE A 67 -0.01 20.71 -11.41
C ILE A 67 0.81 21.64 -10.51
N ASN A 68 0.82 21.38 -9.19
CA ASN A 68 1.46 22.28 -8.26
C ASN A 68 2.38 21.54 -7.29
N TYR A 69 3.67 21.84 -7.36
CA TYR A 69 4.72 21.20 -6.56
C TYR A 69 5.34 22.15 -5.52
N SER A 70 4.65 23.24 -5.15
CA SER A 70 5.18 24.15 -4.15
C SER A 70 5.21 23.50 -2.76
N GLY A 71 6.10 23.98 -1.90
CA GLY A 71 6.18 23.57 -0.50
C GLY A 71 4.94 23.92 0.34
N ASP A 72 3.99 24.68 -0.22
CA ASP A 72 2.74 25.10 0.42
C ASP A 72 1.65 24.03 0.35
N TYR A 73 1.92 22.93 -0.37
CA TYR A 73 0.99 21.82 -0.54
C TYR A 73 1.55 20.52 0.02
N GLU A 74 0.64 19.69 0.54
CA GLU A 74 0.88 18.29 0.80
C GLU A 74 0.35 17.46 -0.37
N HIS A 75 1.13 16.50 -0.83
CA HIS A 75 0.79 15.69 -2.00
C HIS A 75 0.33 14.30 -1.57
N TYR A 76 -0.82 13.88 -2.07
CA TYR A 76 -1.46 12.61 -1.73
C TYR A 76 -1.74 11.75 -2.95
N LEU A 77 -1.63 10.45 -2.74
CA LEU A 77 -2.30 9.44 -3.54
C LEU A 77 -3.54 9.01 -2.77
N VAL A 78 -4.71 9.07 -3.41
CA VAL A 78 -5.98 8.71 -2.80
C VAL A 78 -6.59 7.53 -3.53
N LYS A 79 -6.89 6.46 -2.79
CA LYS A 79 -7.68 5.33 -3.26
C LYS A 79 -9.14 5.62 -2.95
N LEU A 80 -9.96 5.63 -3.99
CA LEU A 80 -11.37 6.00 -3.87
C LEU A 80 -12.25 4.77 -3.65
N ASN A 81 -13.10 4.84 -2.64
CA ASN A 81 -14.20 3.89 -2.51
C ASN A 81 -15.39 4.37 -3.35
N VAL A 82 -15.75 3.57 -4.33
CA VAL A 82 -16.89 3.81 -5.22
C VAL A 82 -18.05 2.82 -4.98
N ASP A 83 -17.89 1.89 -4.04
CA ASP A 83 -18.87 0.87 -3.70
C ASP A 83 -19.76 1.37 -2.56
N ASP A 84 -21.00 1.72 -2.83
CA ASP A 84 -21.97 2.18 -1.83
C ASP A 84 -22.78 1.03 -1.21
N ASP A 85 -22.75 -0.17 -1.84
CA ASP A 85 -23.59 -1.30 -1.44
C ASP A 85 -23.03 -2.11 -0.26
N LEU A 86 -21.81 -1.83 0.17
CA LEU A 86 -21.15 -2.55 1.25
C LEU A 86 -21.09 -1.71 2.53
N ASP A 87 -21.35 -2.34 3.66
CA ASP A 87 -21.21 -1.73 5.00
C ASP A 87 -19.75 -1.65 5.50
N TYR A 88 -18.78 -1.94 4.63
CA TYR A 88 -17.35 -1.76 4.84
C TYR A 88 -16.66 -1.38 3.52
N SER A 89 -15.46 -0.81 3.62
CA SER A 89 -14.64 -0.53 2.46
C SER A 89 -13.25 -1.15 2.60
N ARG A 90 -12.63 -1.48 1.47
CA ARG A 90 -11.23 -1.93 1.47
C ARG A 90 -10.28 -0.82 1.90
N GLU A 91 -10.64 0.44 1.63
CA GLU A 91 -9.91 1.62 2.05
C GLU A 91 -9.86 1.75 3.57
N MET A 92 -10.98 1.45 4.26
CA MET A 92 -11.02 1.36 5.73
C MET A 92 -10.14 0.21 6.25
N ILE A 93 -10.16 -0.94 5.58
CA ILE A 93 -9.29 -2.08 5.93
C ILE A 93 -7.82 -1.68 5.73
N GLU A 94 -7.47 -1.04 4.62
CA GLU A 94 -6.11 -0.58 4.37
C GLU A 94 -5.66 0.44 5.43
N TYR A 95 -6.55 1.34 5.87
CA TYR A 95 -6.23 2.27 6.94
C TYR A 95 -6.02 1.57 8.29
N ALA A 96 -6.82 0.55 8.61
CA ALA A 96 -6.58 -0.27 9.80
C ALA A 96 -5.23 -0.99 9.74
N TYR A 97 -4.83 -1.47 8.57
CA TYR A 97 -3.50 -2.06 8.33
C TYR A 97 -2.38 -1.01 8.46
N TYR A 98 -2.58 0.20 7.96
CA TYR A 98 -1.65 1.32 8.17
C TYR A 98 -1.42 1.59 9.66
N LEU A 99 -2.49 1.66 10.46
CA LEU A 99 -2.37 1.88 11.91
C LEU A 99 -1.58 0.75 12.59
N ALA A 100 -1.87 -0.51 12.26
CA ALA A 100 -1.14 -1.65 12.79
C ALA A 100 0.32 -1.68 12.32
N SER A 101 0.58 -1.40 11.05
CA SER A 101 1.93 -1.37 10.47
C SER A 101 2.82 -0.33 11.14
N THR A 102 2.32 0.89 11.27
CA THR A 102 3.08 1.99 11.91
C THR A 102 3.34 1.70 13.39
N ARG A 103 2.38 1.10 14.08
CA ARG A 103 2.55 0.66 15.47
C ARG A 103 3.59 -0.45 15.61
N CYS A 104 3.76 -1.30 14.60
CA CYS A 104 4.85 -2.28 14.53
C CYS A 104 6.21 -1.66 14.17
N GLY A 105 6.30 -0.35 14.04
CA GLY A 105 7.54 0.34 13.67
C GLY A 105 7.87 0.31 12.19
N ILE A 106 6.94 -0.09 11.31
CA ILE A 106 7.13 0.00 9.87
C ILE A 106 7.06 1.46 9.43
N VAL A 107 8.07 1.89 8.70
CA VAL A 107 8.14 3.25 8.15
C VAL A 107 7.17 3.40 7.00
N MET A 108 6.14 4.23 7.18
CA MET A 108 5.13 4.57 6.18
C MET A 108 4.92 6.07 6.14
N MET A 109 4.43 6.57 5.02
CA MET A 109 4.00 7.96 4.93
C MET A 109 2.70 8.16 5.69
N ASP A 110 2.52 9.36 6.26
CA ASP A 110 1.28 9.73 6.94
C ASP A 110 0.08 9.47 6.05
N SER A 111 -0.91 8.81 6.60
CA SER A 111 -2.12 8.41 5.89
C SER A 111 -3.34 8.77 6.70
N LYS A 112 -4.45 9.01 6.02
CA LYS A 112 -5.74 9.39 6.63
C LYS A 112 -6.90 8.80 5.85
N LEU A 113 -8.07 8.73 6.48
CA LEU A 113 -9.33 8.52 5.78
C LEU A 113 -9.94 9.89 5.45
N ILE A 114 -10.36 10.07 4.20
CA ILE A 114 -11.17 11.20 3.78
C ILE A 114 -12.62 10.73 3.74
N GLU A 115 -13.53 11.50 4.38
CA GLU A 115 -14.96 11.19 4.48
C GLU A 115 -15.25 9.78 5.07
N ASN A 116 -14.35 9.28 5.92
CA ASN A 116 -14.39 7.94 6.51
C ASN A 116 -14.48 6.78 5.51
N ARG A 117 -14.11 7.01 4.25
CA ARG A 117 -14.29 6.00 3.20
C ARG A 117 -13.16 5.92 2.18
N HIS A 118 -12.38 6.98 1.97
CA HIS A 118 -11.29 7.03 1.00
C HIS A 118 -9.95 7.01 1.72
N PHE A 119 -9.00 6.19 1.24
CA PHE A 119 -7.68 6.11 1.84
C PHE A 119 -6.73 7.07 1.13
N ALA A 120 -6.20 8.04 1.87
CA ALA A 120 -5.22 9.00 1.39
C ALA A 120 -3.88 8.77 2.07
N THR A 121 -2.80 8.64 1.29
CA THR A 121 -1.44 8.54 1.78
C THR A 121 -0.56 9.63 1.17
N LYS A 122 0.27 10.27 1.99
CA LYS A 122 1.26 11.24 1.49
C LYS A 122 2.22 10.57 0.51
N ARG A 123 2.56 11.28 -0.54
CA ARG A 123 3.51 10.78 -1.54
C ARG A 123 4.93 10.98 -1.05
N PHE A 124 5.75 9.94 -1.13
CA PHE A 124 7.18 10.02 -0.81
C PHE A 124 8.05 10.38 -2.03
N ASP A 125 7.47 10.38 -3.23
CA ASP A 125 8.12 10.83 -4.46
C ASP A 125 8.02 12.35 -4.67
N ARG A 126 7.36 13.05 -3.74
CA ARG A 126 7.19 14.50 -3.73
C ARG A 126 7.37 15.01 -2.30
N ILE A 127 8.52 15.62 -2.02
CA ILE A 127 8.83 16.15 -0.69
C ILE A 127 9.31 17.59 -0.83
N ALA A 128 8.69 18.51 -0.08
CA ALA A 128 9.03 19.94 -0.07
C ALA A 128 9.09 20.58 -1.48
N GLY A 129 8.20 20.17 -2.37
CA GLY A 129 8.16 20.65 -3.75
C GLY A 129 9.14 19.98 -4.71
N GLU A 130 9.97 19.06 -4.24
CA GLU A 130 10.97 18.37 -5.05
C GLU A 130 10.51 16.96 -5.44
N LYS A 131 10.85 16.56 -6.67
CA LYS A 131 10.67 15.21 -7.17
C LYS A 131 11.82 14.32 -6.71
N ARG A 132 11.51 13.16 -6.14
CA ARG A 132 12.49 12.14 -5.82
C ARG A 132 12.51 11.05 -6.89
N HIS A 133 13.68 10.51 -7.14
CA HIS A 133 13.83 9.38 -8.05
C HIS A 133 13.53 8.07 -7.30
N ILE A 134 12.49 7.37 -7.76
CA ILE A 134 11.99 6.15 -7.13
C ILE A 134 11.83 5.07 -8.19
N LEU A 135 12.29 3.87 -7.87
CA LEU A 135 12.06 2.69 -8.68
C LEU A 135 11.57 1.53 -7.82
N THR A 136 10.59 0.80 -8.33
CA THR A 136 10.19 -0.48 -7.73
C THR A 136 11.27 -1.53 -7.94
N ALA A 137 11.28 -2.59 -7.13
CA ALA A 137 12.19 -3.72 -7.33
C ALA A 137 12.07 -4.29 -8.76
N SER A 138 10.83 -4.44 -9.25
CA SER A 138 10.58 -4.85 -10.64
C SER A 138 11.13 -3.84 -11.66
N GLY A 139 10.99 -2.54 -11.41
CA GLY A 139 11.50 -1.48 -12.29
C GLY A 139 13.03 -1.40 -12.34
N LEU A 140 13.71 -1.65 -11.21
CA LEU A 140 15.17 -1.68 -11.13
C LEU A 140 15.80 -2.87 -11.84
N THR A 141 15.18 -4.05 -11.70
CA THR A 141 15.76 -5.31 -12.15
C THR A 141 15.27 -5.72 -13.54
N GLY A 142 14.13 -5.19 -13.97
CA GLY A 142 13.41 -5.70 -15.15
C GLY A 142 12.73 -7.06 -14.90
N TRP A 143 12.73 -7.57 -13.68
CA TRP A 143 12.06 -8.82 -13.35
C TRP A 143 10.54 -8.70 -13.50
N ASP A 144 9.96 -9.64 -14.22
CA ASP A 144 8.51 -9.77 -14.24
C ASP A 144 8.02 -10.21 -12.87
N PHE A 145 7.22 -9.37 -12.22
CA PHE A 145 6.65 -9.65 -10.91
C PHE A 145 5.65 -10.82 -10.91
N LYS A 146 5.23 -11.28 -12.09
CA LYS A 146 4.40 -12.47 -12.29
C LYS A 146 5.21 -13.75 -12.45
N ASP A 147 6.52 -13.62 -12.70
CA ASP A 147 7.39 -14.78 -12.83
C ASP A 147 7.74 -15.34 -11.44
N PRO A 148 7.30 -16.56 -11.10
CA PRO A 148 7.60 -17.18 -9.82
C PRO A 148 9.10 -17.34 -9.55
N ALA A 149 9.92 -17.50 -10.59
CA ALA A 149 11.37 -17.70 -10.45
C ALA A 149 12.07 -16.46 -9.87
N ASN A 150 11.55 -15.26 -10.15
CA ASN A 150 12.11 -14.00 -9.69
C ASN A 150 11.46 -13.49 -8.39
N SER A 151 10.28 -14.01 -8.05
CA SER A 151 9.41 -13.48 -7.01
C SER A 151 9.67 -14.15 -5.66
N SER A 152 10.73 -13.73 -4.97
CA SER A 152 11.07 -14.19 -3.60
C SER A 152 11.55 -13.03 -2.73
N TYR A 153 11.38 -13.15 -1.43
CA TYR A 153 11.98 -12.20 -0.47
C TYR A 153 13.50 -12.28 -0.51
N GLU A 154 14.07 -13.45 -0.74
CA GLU A 154 15.53 -13.61 -0.89
C GLU A 154 16.06 -12.74 -2.03
N ASN A 155 15.41 -12.74 -3.19
CA ASN A 155 15.79 -11.88 -4.30
C ASN A 155 15.66 -10.38 -3.94
N LEU A 156 14.64 -10.02 -3.17
CA LEU A 156 14.43 -8.66 -2.71
C LEU A 156 15.53 -8.22 -1.72
N PHE A 157 15.91 -9.08 -0.77
CA PHE A 157 17.03 -8.82 0.14
C PHE A 157 18.37 -8.76 -0.61
N ASP A 158 18.60 -9.67 -1.54
CA ASP A 158 19.83 -9.69 -2.35
C ASP A 158 19.94 -8.41 -3.21
N LEU A 159 18.82 -7.91 -3.76
CA LEU A 159 18.75 -6.61 -4.45
C LEU A 159 19.11 -5.46 -3.49
N ALA A 160 18.53 -5.45 -2.28
CA ALA A 160 18.83 -4.43 -1.28
C ALA A 160 20.31 -4.42 -0.90
N LEU A 161 20.93 -5.57 -0.73
CA LEU A 161 22.38 -5.69 -0.49
C LEU A 161 23.20 -5.22 -1.69
N PHE A 162 22.79 -5.55 -2.91
CA PHE A 162 23.45 -5.08 -4.13
C PHE A 162 23.42 -3.55 -4.25
N LEU A 163 22.30 -2.93 -3.86
CA LEU A 163 22.13 -1.48 -3.81
C LEU A 163 22.86 -0.82 -2.62
N ARG A 164 23.51 -1.62 -1.77
CA ARG A 164 24.21 -1.18 -0.55
C ARG A 164 23.30 -0.47 0.45
N ILE A 165 22.05 -0.93 0.54
CA ILE A 165 21.08 -0.40 1.51
C ILE A 165 21.65 -0.60 2.94
N PRO A 166 21.55 0.40 3.84
CA PRO A 166 22.00 0.29 5.22
C PRO A 166 21.36 -0.89 5.95
N HIS A 167 22.11 -1.55 6.83
CA HIS A 167 21.62 -2.75 7.55
C HIS A 167 20.34 -2.49 8.36
N SER A 168 20.18 -1.30 8.92
CA SER A 168 18.95 -0.89 9.60
C SER A 168 17.72 -0.92 8.68
N GLU A 169 17.89 -0.62 7.41
CA GLU A 169 16.82 -0.69 6.41
C GLU A 169 16.61 -2.13 5.90
N ILE A 170 17.65 -2.98 5.95
CA ILE A 170 17.49 -4.44 5.73
C ILE A 170 16.65 -5.04 6.87
N GLU A 171 16.87 -4.63 8.13
CA GLU A 171 16.03 -5.03 9.26
C GLU A 171 14.59 -4.52 9.13
N GLU A 172 14.40 -3.30 8.61
CA GLU A 172 13.09 -2.76 8.28
C GLU A 172 12.37 -3.60 7.19
N LEU A 173 13.08 -4.00 6.14
CA LEU A 173 12.53 -4.88 5.11
C LEU A 173 12.13 -6.26 5.68
N PHE A 174 12.92 -6.78 6.62
CA PHE A 174 12.59 -8.02 7.34
C PHE A 174 11.32 -7.84 8.19
N ARG A 175 11.17 -6.71 8.89
CA ARG A 175 9.96 -6.37 9.65
C ARG A 175 8.72 -6.35 8.76
N ARG A 176 8.82 -5.77 7.56
CA ARG A 176 7.74 -5.77 6.56
C ARG A 176 7.38 -7.18 6.10
N MET A 177 8.39 -8.03 5.86
CA MET A 177 8.17 -9.45 5.51
C MET A 177 7.40 -10.18 6.61
N VAL A 178 7.83 -10.05 7.87
CA VAL A 178 7.15 -10.67 9.02
C VAL A 178 5.72 -10.16 9.15
N PHE A 179 5.50 -8.84 9.01
CA PHE A 179 4.16 -8.26 9.04
C PHE A 179 3.28 -8.84 7.93
N ASN A 180 3.77 -8.87 6.69
CA ASN A 180 3.02 -9.41 5.55
C ASN A 180 2.65 -10.89 5.73
N VAL A 181 3.50 -11.66 6.40
CA VAL A 181 3.19 -13.06 6.74
C VAL A 181 2.11 -13.13 7.83
N VAL A 182 2.33 -12.47 8.96
CA VAL A 182 1.44 -12.54 10.13
C VAL A 182 0.05 -11.98 9.82
N PHE A 183 -0.03 -10.85 9.13
CA PHE A 183 -1.28 -10.17 8.80
C PHE A 183 -1.88 -10.59 7.44
N ALA A 184 -1.39 -11.66 6.84
CA ALA A 184 -1.92 -12.24 5.60
C ALA A 184 -1.98 -11.24 4.42
N ASN A 185 -1.04 -10.31 4.32
CA ASN A 185 -0.83 -9.55 3.10
C ASN A 185 -0.08 -10.43 2.09
N ASN A 186 -0.81 -11.14 1.25
CA ASN A 186 -0.27 -12.09 0.29
C ASN A 186 0.03 -11.49 -1.08
N ASP A 187 -0.37 -10.24 -1.34
CA ASP A 187 -0.11 -9.51 -2.59
C ASP A 187 1.14 -8.62 -2.50
N ASP A 188 2.14 -9.14 -1.82
CA ASP A 188 3.42 -8.47 -1.52
C ASP A 188 4.44 -8.58 -2.67
N HIS A 189 4.00 -8.41 -3.92
CA HIS A 189 4.82 -8.60 -5.11
C HIS A 189 5.90 -7.51 -5.30
N LEU A 190 6.85 -7.74 -6.23
CA LEU A 190 8.02 -6.88 -6.46
C LEU A 190 7.71 -5.42 -6.82
N LYS A 191 6.49 -5.10 -7.28
CA LYS A 191 6.05 -3.72 -7.52
C LYS A 191 5.63 -2.99 -6.25
N ASN A 192 5.41 -3.71 -5.15
CA ASN A 192 5.03 -3.13 -3.85
C ASN A 192 6.24 -2.86 -2.95
N HIS A 193 7.45 -3.02 -3.48
CA HIS A 193 8.70 -2.67 -2.82
C HIS A 193 9.49 -1.73 -3.70
N SER A 194 9.86 -0.56 -3.16
CA SER A 194 10.57 0.48 -3.91
C SER A 194 11.80 0.97 -3.17
N PHE A 195 12.70 1.56 -3.96
CA PHE A 195 13.92 2.18 -3.48
C PHE A 195 13.97 3.62 -3.96
N VAL A 196 14.51 4.49 -3.11
CA VAL A 196 14.68 5.93 -3.36
C VAL A 196 16.14 6.19 -3.62
N TYR A 197 16.43 6.85 -4.73
CA TYR A 197 17.79 7.31 -5.01
C TYR A 197 17.98 8.74 -4.50
N ASP A 198 18.99 8.93 -3.67
CA ASP A 198 19.45 10.23 -3.24
C ASP A 198 20.62 10.68 -4.11
N ARG A 199 20.36 11.72 -4.89
CA ARG A 199 21.32 12.28 -5.82
C ARG A 199 22.52 12.98 -5.12
N LEU A 200 22.31 13.49 -3.90
CA LEU A 200 23.35 14.22 -3.18
C LEU A 200 24.40 13.27 -2.59
N SER A 201 23.94 12.16 -2.06
CA SER A 201 24.81 11.12 -1.48
C SER A 201 25.19 10.02 -2.47
N ASP A 202 24.67 10.06 -3.71
CA ASP A 202 24.83 9.01 -4.73
C ASP A 202 24.54 7.60 -4.16
N SER A 203 23.41 7.49 -3.48
CA SER A 203 23.05 6.27 -2.76
C SER A 203 21.57 5.93 -2.88
N TRP A 204 21.28 4.65 -2.71
CA TRP A 204 19.92 4.13 -2.63
C TRP A 204 19.52 3.91 -1.17
N GLY A 205 18.25 4.15 -0.87
CA GLY A 205 17.59 3.82 0.39
C GLY A 205 16.30 3.06 0.14
N LEU A 206 15.81 2.36 1.16
CA LEU A 206 14.49 1.73 1.12
C LEU A 206 13.41 2.81 1.17
N SER A 207 12.39 2.73 0.30
CA SER A 207 11.26 3.65 0.39
C SER A 207 10.42 3.39 1.64
N PRO A 208 9.63 4.37 2.10
CA PRO A 208 8.51 4.05 2.99
C PRO A 208 7.66 2.93 2.40
N ALA A 209 7.05 2.10 3.25
CA ALA A 209 6.18 1.02 2.80
C ALA A 209 4.84 1.57 2.29
N TYR A 210 4.23 0.86 1.37
CA TYR A 210 2.92 1.18 0.78
C TYR A 210 2.21 -0.09 0.33
N ASP A 211 0.92 0.03 0.02
CA ASP A 211 0.07 -1.08 -0.41
C ASP A 211 0.10 -2.28 0.59
N ILE A 212 0.20 -1.98 1.89
CA ILE A 212 0.07 -2.99 2.95
C ILE A 212 -1.40 -3.07 3.35
N THR A 213 -2.07 -4.15 2.95
CA THR A 213 -3.47 -4.38 3.24
C THR A 213 -3.83 -5.85 3.16
N TYR A 214 -5.04 -6.21 3.59
CA TYR A 214 -5.59 -7.54 3.35
C TYR A 214 -5.92 -7.71 1.86
N SER A 215 -5.30 -8.68 1.22
CA SER A 215 -5.33 -8.81 -0.24
C SER A 215 -6.49 -9.64 -0.78
N LEU A 216 -7.20 -10.38 0.09
CA LEU A 216 -8.28 -11.28 -0.29
C LEU A 216 -9.65 -10.64 -0.09
N ASN A 217 -10.69 -11.25 -0.68
CA ASN A 217 -12.05 -10.86 -0.38
C ASN A 217 -12.46 -11.44 0.99
N PRO A 218 -12.76 -10.58 2.01
CA PRO A 218 -13.13 -11.06 3.34
C PRO A 218 -14.46 -11.84 3.40
N LEU A 219 -15.27 -11.73 2.35
CA LEU A 219 -16.55 -12.48 2.25
C LEU A 219 -16.38 -13.91 1.69
N MET A 220 -15.19 -14.27 1.20
CA MET A 220 -14.96 -15.63 0.72
C MET A 220 -14.83 -16.62 1.87
N ASN A 221 -15.46 -17.78 1.73
CA ASN A 221 -15.39 -18.86 2.73
C ASN A 221 -14.05 -19.60 2.74
N PHE A 222 -13.38 -19.64 1.60
CA PHE A 222 -12.06 -20.27 1.45
C PHE A 222 -11.07 -19.24 0.92
N LYS A 223 -10.04 -18.95 1.71
CA LYS A 223 -9.14 -17.82 1.46
C LYS A 223 -7.66 -18.18 1.35
N ARG A 224 -7.32 -19.45 1.50
CA ARG A 224 -5.93 -19.88 1.36
C ARG A 224 -5.45 -19.63 -0.06
N THR A 225 -4.64 -18.61 -0.23
CA THR A 225 -3.93 -18.30 -1.47
C THR A 225 -2.45 -18.36 -1.22
N SER A 226 -1.69 -18.68 -2.26
CA SER A 226 -0.25 -18.53 -2.22
C SER A 226 0.11 -17.04 -2.21
N ARG A 227 1.14 -16.68 -1.49
CA ARG A 227 1.68 -15.32 -1.48
C ARG A 227 2.45 -15.01 -2.77
N ALA A 228 2.57 -13.74 -3.12
CA ALA A 228 3.27 -13.30 -4.31
C ALA A 228 4.78 -13.55 -4.21
N LEU A 229 5.41 -13.19 -3.09
CA LEU A 229 6.83 -13.49 -2.86
C LEU A 229 6.99 -14.77 -2.03
N SER A 230 7.80 -15.70 -2.51
CA SER A 230 8.16 -16.89 -1.73
C SER A 230 9.12 -16.52 -0.58
N ILE A 231 9.09 -17.34 0.46
CA ILE A 231 10.02 -17.31 1.58
C ILE A 231 10.55 -18.73 1.74
N ASN A 232 11.85 -18.93 1.69
CA ASN A 232 12.47 -20.24 1.75
C ASN A 232 11.85 -21.24 0.75
N ASN A 233 11.65 -20.75 -0.50
CA ASN A 233 10.97 -21.46 -1.61
C ASN A 233 9.51 -21.87 -1.36
N LYS A 234 8.88 -21.37 -0.29
CA LYS A 234 7.48 -21.63 0.01
C LYS A 234 6.62 -20.39 -0.27
N ARG A 235 5.38 -20.63 -0.70
CA ARG A 235 4.35 -19.57 -0.91
C ARG A 235 3.14 -19.76 -0.01
N THR A 236 3.07 -20.89 0.69
CA THR A 236 2.05 -21.25 1.67
C THR A 236 2.71 -21.85 2.88
N ASP A 237 1.99 -21.91 3.99
CA ASP A 237 2.42 -22.58 5.22
C ASP A 237 3.80 -22.13 5.72
N ILE A 238 4.01 -20.81 5.69
CA ILE A 238 5.23 -20.18 6.21
C ILE A 238 5.23 -20.32 7.73
N GLY A 239 6.24 -20.94 8.27
CA GLY A 239 6.43 -21.16 9.71
C GLY A 239 7.62 -20.39 10.27
N LEU A 240 7.80 -20.51 11.59
CA LEU A 240 8.88 -19.84 12.31
C LEU A 240 10.27 -20.18 11.76
N GLU A 241 10.50 -21.44 11.37
CA GLU A 241 11.81 -21.86 10.84
C GLU A 241 12.12 -21.21 9.49
N ASP A 242 11.11 -21.00 8.64
CA ASP A 242 11.30 -20.27 7.37
C ASP A 242 11.77 -18.84 7.63
N ILE A 243 11.16 -18.15 8.59
CA ILE A 243 11.55 -16.80 9.01
C ILE A 243 12.96 -16.79 9.63
N ARG A 244 13.28 -17.78 10.45
CA ARG A 244 14.63 -17.92 11.04
C ARG A 244 15.71 -18.11 9.99
N GLN A 245 15.45 -18.88 8.96
CA GLN A 245 16.41 -19.09 7.87
C GLN A 245 16.73 -17.79 7.13
N ILE A 246 15.70 -16.97 6.84
CA ILE A 246 15.91 -15.63 6.29
C ILE A 246 16.73 -14.77 7.25
N ALA A 247 16.37 -14.74 8.53
CA ALA A 247 17.08 -13.96 9.54
C ALA A 247 18.57 -14.36 9.64
N ARG A 248 18.86 -15.65 9.60
CA ARG A 248 20.26 -16.15 9.59
C ARG A 248 21.01 -15.74 8.33
N LYS A 249 20.40 -15.93 7.15
CA LYS A 249 21.00 -15.61 5.86
C LYS A 249 21.39 -14.13 5.77
N TYR A 250 20.56 -13.24 6.28
CA TYR A 250 20.75 -11.79 6.19
C TYR A 250 21.21 -11.14 7.51
N THR A 251 21.61 -11.95 8.47
CA THR A 251 22.20 -11.52 9.75
C THR A 251 21.26 -10.61 10.57
N ILE A 252 19.96 -10.92 10.58
CA ILE A 252 18.96 -10.20 11.37
C ILE A 252 18.92 -10.77 12.79
N ARG A 253 19.63 -10.13 13.72
CA ARG A 253 19.72 -10.59 15.10
C ARG A 253 18.45 -10.33 15.91
N SER A 254 17.73 -9.28 15.55
CA SER A 254 16.46 -8.82 16.19
C SER A 254 15.24 -9.64 15.80
N TYR A 255 15.36 -10.73 15.03
CA TYR A 255 14.23 -11.43 14.44
C TYR A 255 13.16 -11.87 15.45
N ALA A 256 13.57 -12.32 16.65
CA ALA A 256 12.64 -12.80 17.66
C ALA A 256 11.77 -11.66 18.22
N SER A 257 12.38 -10.51 18.55
CA SER A 257 11.65 -9.33 19.01
C SER A 257 10.75 -8.75 17.92
N VAL A 258 11.18 -8.79 16.66
CA VAL A 258 10.35 -8.35 15.52
C VAL A 258 9.09 -9.23 15.41
N ILE A 259 9.22 -10.54 15.51
CA ILE A 259 8.08 -11.45 15.48
C ILE A 259 7.12 -11.17 16.64
N GLU A 260 7.64 -11.03 17.86
CA GLU A 260 6.84 -10.74 19.04
C GLU A 260 6.10 -9.41 18.92
N GLU A 261 6.79 -8.33 18.52
CA GLU A 261 6.19 -7.02 18.29
C GLU A 261 5.07 -7.08 17.26
N VAL A 262 5.29 -7.75 16.13
CA VAL A 262 4.29 -7.87 15.08
C VAL A 262 3.08 -8.66 15.57
N GLN A 263 3.27 -9.81 16.20
CA GLN A 263 2.16 -10.65 16.68
C GLN A 263 1.36 -9.98 17.80
N SER A 264 2.01 -9.24 18.69
CA SER A 264 1.33 -8.51 19.76
C SER A 264 0.38 -7.42 19.23
N ASN A 265 0.59 -6.93 18.03
CA ASN A 265 -0.26 -5.93 17.37
C ASN A 265 -1.54 -6.50 16.73
N ILE A 266 -1.74 -7.80 16.70
CA ILE A 266 -2.99 -8.41 16.20
C ILE A 266 -4.19 -7.92 17.03
N ALA A 267 -4.06 -7.88 18.36
CA ALA A 267 -5.12 -7.37 19.23
C ALA A 267 -5.43 -5.90 18.97
N TYR A 268 -4.39 -5.08 18.80
CA TYR A 268 -4.55 -3.66 18.45
C TYR A 268 -5.26 -3.48 17.09
N TRP A 269 -4.89 -4.25 16.08
CA TRP A 269 -5.56 -4.20 14.77
C TRP A 269 -7.05 -4.48 14.90
N ARG A 270 -7.46 -5.49 15.67
CA ARG A 270 -8.88 -5.81 15.88
C ARG A 270 -9.64 -4.66 16.53
N ILE A 271 -9.04 -4.00 17.52
CA ILE A 271 -9.63 -2.84 18.22
C ILE A 271 -9.75 -1.68 17.23
N SER A 272 -8.67 -1.30 16.54
CA SER A 272 -8.66 -0.19 15.60
C SER A 272 -9.64 -0.40 14.44
N ALA A 273 -9.72 -1.63 13.90
CA ALA A 273 -10.67 -1.96 12.84
C ALA A 273 -12.14 -1.81 13.33
N SER A 274 -12.41 -2.19 14.57
CA SER A 274 -13.75 -2.01 15.18
C SER A 274 -14.07 -0.53 15.40
N GLU A 275 -13.12 0.26 15.89
CA GLU A 275 -13.28 1.70 16.10
C GLU A 275 -13.51 2.47 14.79
N LEU A 276 -12.94 1.99 13.69
CA LEU A 276 -13.19 2.51 12.35
C LEU A 276 -14.58 2.12 11.79
N GLY A 277 -15.34 1.28 12.50
CA GLY A 277 -16.66 0.84 12.07
C GLY A 277 -16.64 -0.35 11.11
N ILE A 278 -15.53 -1.06 10.96
CA ILE A 278 -15.49 -2.31 10.19
C ILE A 278 -16.33 -3.36 10.94
N PRO A 279 -17.30 -4.01 10.27
CA PRO A 279 -18.16 -4.99 10.92
C PRO A 279 -17.39 -6.16 11.53
N SER A 280 -17.81 -6.66 12.68
CA SER A 280 -17.15 -7.76 13.40
C SER A 280 -16.98 -9.01 12.53
N ARG A 281 -17.98 -9.34 11.70
CA ARG A 281 -17.90 -10.48 10.76
C ARG A 281 -16.72 -10.34 9.77
N ILE A 282 -16.40 -9.12 9.35
CA ILE A 282 -15.26 -8.84 8.46
C ILE A 282 -13.94 -8.93 9.23
N ILE A 283 -13.89 -8.37 10.44
CA ILE A 283 -12.73 -8.44 11.34
C ILE A 283 -12.40 -9.91 11.65
N ASP A 284 -13.40 -10.72 12.01
CA ASP A 284 -13.22 -12.13 12.30
C ASP A 284 -12.81 -12.93 11.07
N SER A 285 -13.37 -12.59 9.92
CA SER A 285 -13.04 -13.21 8.65
C SER A 285 -11.59 -12.98 8.24
N ILE A 286 -11.09 -11.77 8.41
CA ILE A 286 -9.68 -11.41 8.13
C ILE A 286 -8.76 -12.06 9.17
N SER A 287 -9.11 -11.96 10.45
CA SER A 287 -8.29 -12.48 11.55
C SER A 287 -8.06 -13.99 11.48
N ARG A 288 -8.98 -14.76 10.88
CA ARG A 288 -8.80 -16.21 10.67
C ARG A 288 -7.65 -16.58 9.76
N ASP A 289 -7.23 -15.65 8.90
CA ASP A 289 -6.11 -15.86 7.98
C ASP A 289 -4.78 -15.41 8.57
N PHE A 290 -4.77 -14.81 9.75
CA PHE A 290 -3.52 -14.40 10.42
C PHE A 290 -2.68 -15.62 10.80
N VAL A 291 -1.38 -15.49 10.63
CA VAL A 291 -0.41 -16.55 10.89
C VAL A 291 0.30 -16.29 12.22
N PHE A 292 0.30 -17.30 13.09
CA PHE A 292 1.06 -17.27 14.32
C PHE A 292 2.36 -18.06 14.12
N LEU A 293 3.49 -17.39 14.25
CA LEU A 293 4.82 -17.95 14.15
C LEU A 293 5.23 -18.48 15.54
N GLN A 294 5.08 -19.79 15.75
CA GLN A 294 5.41 -20.49 16.99
C GLN A 294 6.53 -21.49 16.79
#